data_7c4cd15001eaebf2376cfe36cf113922
#
_entry.id   7c4cd15001eaebf2376cfe36cf113922
#
_cell.length_a   1.000
_cell.length_b   1.000
_cell.length_c   1.000
_cell.angle_alpha   90.00
_cell.angle_beta   90.00
_cell.angle_gamma   90.00
#
_symmetry.space_group_name_H-M   'P 1'
#
loop_
_entity.id
_entity.type
_entity.pdbx_description
1 polymer ?
#
loop_
_entity_poly.entity_id
_entity_poly.type
_entity_poly.pdbx_seq_one_letter_code
_entity_poly.pdbx_strand_id
1 'polypeptide(L)'
;RGGFVRSSWQEVNELIAASNVYTVKTYGPDRVAGFSPIPAMSMVSYASGARYLSLIGGTCLSFYDWYCDLPPASPQTWGEQTDVPESADWYNSSYIIAWGSNVPQTRTPDAHFFTEVRYKGTKTVAVTPDYAEIAKLCDLWLAPKQGTDAAMALAMGHVMLREFHLDNPRQYFTDYVRRYTDMPMLVMLEERDGYYAAGRMLRAADLFDSLGQENNPEWKTVAINSNGEMVAPNGSIGFRWGEKGKWNLEQRDGTTGAETELQLSLLGSQDEIADVGFPYFGGEGSEYFNHVALDNVLLHKLPVKRLQLADGSTALVTTVYDLTMANYGLERGLNDENCAASYDDTKAYTPAWAEQITGVPRAQIIRIAREFADNADKTHGRSMIIVGAGLNHWYHLDMNYRGLINMLVFCGCVGQSGGGWAHYVGQEKLRPQTGWQPLAFALDWQRPARHMNSTSYFYNHSSQWRYETVTAEELLSPMADKSRYSGHLIDFNVRAERMGWLPSAPQLGTNPLYIAREAEKSGMTPVDYTVKSLKEGSIRFAAERKLNTEETVQEWEIG
;
A
#
# COMPACT_ATOMS: atom_id res chain seq x y z
N ARG A 1 -0.49 -43.75 -5.40
CA ARG A 1 0.79 -43.16 -5.04
C ARG A 1 1.51 -42.79 -6.31
N GLY A 2 1.90 -41.52 -6.49
CA GLY A 2 2.53 -41.04 -7.69
C GLY A 2 3.98 -41.47 -7.82
N GLY A 3 4.54 -41.35 -9.02
CA GLY A 3 5.94 -41.55 -9.33
C GLY A 3 6.28 -40.84 -10.62
N PHE A 4 7.57 -40.76 -10.93
CA PHE A 4 8.06 -40.17 -12.17
C PHE A 4 8.46 -41.27 -13.15
N VAL A 5 8.02 -41.12 -14.39
CA VAL A 5 8.42 -41.97 -15.51
C VAL A 5 9.16 -41.10 -16.52
N ARG A 6 10.31 -41.56 -16.96
CA ARG A 6 11.04 -40.86 -18.03
C ARG A 6 10.25 -40.97 -19.34
N SER A 7 10.02 -39.81 -19.96
CA SER A 7 9.29 -39.70 -21.22
C SER A 7 10.07 -38.84 -22.22
N SER A 8 9.70 -38.89 -23.47
CA SER A 8 10.18 -38.00 -24.52
C SER A 8 9.37 -36.69 -24.51
N TRP A 9 9.94 -35.62 -25.06
CA TRP A 9 9.19 -34.37 -25.25
C TRP A 9 7.99 -34.51 -26.15
N GLN A 10 8.08 -35.41 -27.13
CA GLN A 10 6.95 -35.70 -28.03
C GLN A 10 5.78 -36.31 -27.27
N GLU A 11 6.04 -37.34 -26.46
CA GLU A 11 4.99 -37.98 -25.65
C GLU A 11 4.37 -37.01 -24.66
N VAL A 12 5.17 -36.17 -23.97
CA VAL A 12 4.68 -35.17 -23.03
C VAL A 12 3.79 -34.17 -23.76
N ASN A 13 4.20 -33.65 -24.90
CA ASN A 13 3.41 -32.70 -25.68
C ASN A 13 2.09 -33.32 -26.16
N GLU A 14 2.10 -34.56 -26.59
CA GLU A 14 0.88 -35.27 -26.98
C GLU A 14 -0.08 -35.48 -25.82
N LEU A 15 0.43 -35.84 -24.64
CA LEU A 15 -0.38 -35.99 -23.43
C LEU A 15 -1.00 -34.67 -22.98
N ILE A 16 -0.22 -33.58 -22.97
CA ILE A 16 -0.71 -32.24 -22.64
C ILE A 16 -1.77 -31.79 -23.64
N ALA A 17 -1.50 -31.96 -24.95
CA ALA A 17 -2.44 -31.59 -25.99
C ALA A 17 -3.75 -32.38 -25.89
N ALA A 18 -3.66 -33.71 -25.69
CA ALA A 18 -4.84 -34.56 -25.53
C ALA A 18 -5.67 -34.16 -24.30
N SER A 19 -5.03 -33.88 -23.15
CA SER A 19 -5.69 -33.44 -21.96
C SER A 19 -6.40 -32.10 -22.17
N ASN A 20 -5.73 -31.14 -22.79
CA ASN A 20 -6.31 -29.81 -23.05
C ASN A 20 -7.47 -29.90 -24.04
N VAL A 21 -7.34 -30.69 -25.13
CA VAL A 21 -8.43 -30.92 -26.10
C VAL A 21 -9.64 -31.57 -25.42
N TYR A 22 -9.41 -32.55 -24.56
CA TYR A 22 -10.47 -33.19 -23.80
C TYR A 22 -11.17 -32.17 -22.88
N THR A 23 -10.42 -31.41 -22.13
CA THR A 23 -10.95 -30.39 -21.19
C THR A 23 -11.76 -29.32 -21.94
N VAL A 24 -11.20 -28.78 -23.01
CA VAL A 24 -11.86 -27.75 -23.85
C VAL A 24 -13.18 -28.28 -24.44
N LYS A 25 -13.18 -29.52 -24.96
CA LYS A 25 -14.39 -30.12 -25.55
C LYS A 25 -15.45 -30.47 -24.50
N THR A 26 -15.04 -30.91 -23.32
CA THR A 26 -15.96 -31.42 -22.31
C THR A 26 -16.50 -30.31 -21.41
N TYR A 27 -15.65 -29.35 -21.02
CA TYR A 27 -15.96 -28.38 -19.99
C TYR A 27 -15.86 -26.91 -20.45
N GLY A 28 -15.28 -26.65 -21.60
CA GLY A 28 -15.00 -25.32 -22.12
C GLY A 28 -13.54 -24.90 -21.97
N PRO A 29 -13.09 -23.98 -22.82
CA PRO A 29 -11.69 -23.55 -22.84
C PRO A 29 -11.25 -22.80 -21.58
N ASP A 30 -12.18 -22.12 -20.91
CA ASP A 30 -11.95 -21.38 -19.67
C ASP A 30 -11.60 -22.28 -18.46
N ARG A 31 -11.71 -23.60 -18.64
CA ARG A 31 -11.31 -24.60 -17.63
C ARG A 31 -9.84 -25.00 -17.74
N VAL A 32 -9.16 -24.56 -18.76
CA VAL A 32 -7.70 -24.63 -18.84
C VAL A 32 -7.14 -23.31 -18.34
N ALA A 33 -6.56 -23.34 -17.16
CA ALA A 33 -5.99 -22.15 -16.53
C ALA A 33 -4.48 -22.30 -16.32
N GLY A 34 -3.75 -21.22 -16.37
CA GLY A 34 -2.32 -21.24 -16.13
C GLY A 34 -1.75 -19.87 -15.80
N PHE A 35 -0.53 -19.89 -15.30
CA PHE A 35 0.27 -18.71 -15.01
C PHE A 35 1.38 -18.59 -16.03
N SER A 36 1.59 -17.38 -16.52
CA SER A 36 2.81 -17.08 -17.28
C SER A 36 3.92 -16.71 -16.30
N PRO A 37 5.19 -16.98 -16.63
CA PRO A 37 6.30 -16.50 -15.82
C PRO A 37 6.27 -14.99 -15.63
N ILE A 38 6.93 -14.54 -14.58
CA ILE A 38 7.06 -13.11 -14.30
C ILE A 38 7.76 -12.43 -15.48
N PRO A 39 7.25 -11.28 -15.94
CA PRO A 39 7.86 -10.53 -17.04
C PRO A 39 9.34 -10.20 -16.87
N ALA A 40 9.78 -10.05 -15.62
CA ALA A 40 11.18 -9.77 -15.30
C ALA A 40 12.17 -10.85 -15.68
N MET A 41 11.71 -12.10 -15.82
CA MET A 41 12.61 -13.21 -16.07
C MET A 41 12.97 -13.34 -17.54
N SER A 42 11.98 -13.40 -18.40
CA SER A 42 12.16 -13.49 -19.85
C SER A 42 10.89 -13.08 -20.57
N MET A 43 11.01 -12.13 -21.49
CA MET A 43 9.91 -11.66 -22.32
C MET A 43 9.36 -12.81 -23.19
N VAL A 44 10.23 -13.65 -23.71
CA VAL A 44 9.83 -14.81 -24.52
C VAL A 44 9.07 -15.84 -23.68
N SER A 45 9.54 -16.13 -22.48
CA SER A 45 8.87 -17.07 -21.57
C SER A 45 7.51 -16.55 -21.13
N TYR A 46 7.43 -15.26 -20.80
CA TYR A 46 6.16 -14.61 -20.49
C TYR A 46 5.19 -14.70 -21.67
N ALA A 47 5.63 -14.23 -22.85
CA ALA A 47 4.78 -14.17 -24.01
C ALA A 47 4.34 -15.57 -24.49
N SER A 48 5.19 -16.58 -24.44
CA SER A 48 4.84 -17.93 -24.91
C SER A 48 3.75 -18.59 -24.07
N GLY A 49 3.83 -18.51 -22.75
CA GLY A 49 2.81 -19.06 -21.85
C GLY A 49 1.46 -18.36 -21.99
N ALA A 50 1.46 -17.04 -21.93
CA ALA A 50 0.26 -16.23 -22.10
C ALA A 50 -0.37 -16.44 -23.50
N ARG A 51 0.47 -16.51 -24.56
CA ARG A 51 0.02 -16.76 -25.93
C ARG A 51 -0.63 -18.14 -26.08
N TYR A 52 -0.03 -19.17 -25.50
CA TYR A 52 -0.61 -20.51 -25.53
C TYR A 52 -2.03 -20.51 -24.96
N LEU A 53 -2.21 -20.00 -23.76
CA LEU A 53 -3.52 -19.90 -23.12
C LEU A 53 -4.49 -19.06 -23.95
N SER A 54 -4.02 -17.94 -24.49
CA SER A 54 -4.84 -17.06 -25.33
C SER A 54 -5.33 -17.77 -26.60
N LEU A 55 -4.47 -18.55 -27.25
CA LEU A 55 -4.82 -19.29 -28.49
C LEU A 55 -5.84 -20.38 -28.25
N ILE A 56 -5.78 -21.10 -27.14
CA ILE A 56 -6.75 -22.15 -26.81
C ILE A 56 -8.02 -21.64 -26.16
N GLY A 57 -8.10 -20.34 -25.86
CA GLY A 57 -9.21 -19.74 -25.11
C GLY A 57 -9.18 -20.02 -23.61
N GLY A 58 -8.04 -20.41 -23.07
CA GLY A 58 -7.81 -20.67 -21.67
C GLY A 58 -7.79 -19.41 -20.81
N THR A 59 -7.72 -19.58 -19.51
CA THR A 59 -7.64 -18.48 -18.53
C THR A 59 -6.19 -18.23 -18.15
N CYS A 60 -5.68 -17.04 -18.46
CA CYS A 60 -4.37 -16.60 -18.00
C CYS A 60 -4.53 -15.88 -16.66
N LEU A 61 -4.02 -16.49 -15.60
CA LEU A 61 -4.08 -15.94 -14.24
C LEU A 61 -2.95 -14.95 -14.02
N SER A 62 -3.21 -13.94 -13.21
CA SER A 62 -2.19 -13.00 -12.80
C SER A 62 -1.23 -13.66 -11.82
N PHE A 63 0.06 -13.57 -12.12
CA PHE A 63 1.08 -14.08 -11.23
C PHE A 63 1.14 -13.26 -9.93
N TYR A 64 1.04 -11.96 -10.04
CA TYR A 64 1.14 -11.04 -8.90
C TYR A 64 0.01 -11.22 -7.90
N ASP A 65 -1.22 -11.36 -8.38
CA ASP A 65 -2.37 -11.55 -7.51
C ASP A 65 -2.33 -12.89 -6.77
N TRP A 66 -1.67 -13.87 -7.37
CA TRP A 66 -1.59 -15.21 -6.79
C TRP A 66 -0.49 -15.35 -5.74
N TYR A 67 0.65 -14.70 -5.97
CA TYR A 67 1.83 -14.82 -5.10
C TYR A 67 1.77 -13.96 -3.85
N CYS A 68 0.81 -13.06 -3.74
CA CYS A 68 0.77 -12.04 -2.69
C CYS A 68 2.08 -11.21 -2.64
N ASP A 69 2.72 -11.04 -3.79
CA ASP A 69 3.93 -10.22 -3.90
C ASP A 69 3.66 -8.74 -3.63
N LEU A 70 2.39 -8.39 -3.62
CA LEU A 70 1.91 -7.03 -3.57
C LEU A 70 0.94 -6.86 -2.40
N PRO A 71 1.47 -6.78 -1.15
CA PRO A 71 0.63 -6.57 0.01
C PRO A 71 -0.14 -5.26 -0.10
N PRO A 72 -1.42 -5.24 0.25
CA PRO A 72 -2.25 -4.04 0.15
C PRO A 72 -1.84 -2.90 1.08
N ALA A 73 -1.02 -3.15 2.09
CA ALA A 73 -0.60 -2.15 3.06
C ALA A 73 0.09 -0.93 2.42
N SER A 74 0.98 -1.15 1.45
CA SER A 74 1.67 -0.04 0.77
C SER A 74 0.72 0.84 -0.05
N PRO A 75 -0.09 0.30 -0.99
CA PRO A 75 -1.03 1.12 -1.74
C PRO A 75 -2.11 1.76 -0.86
N GLN A 76 -2.53 1.11 0.20
CA GLN A 76 -3.48 1.70 1.15
C GLN A 76 -2.88 2.83 2.00
N THR A 77 -1.57 2.86 2.16
CA THR A 77 -0.89 3.89 2.95
C THR A 77 -0.51 5.10 2.10
N TRP A 78 0.07 4.88 0.91
CA TRP A 78 0.58 5.97 0.08
C TRP A 78 0.22 5.89 -1.40
N GLY A 79 -0.76 5.06 -1.76
CA GLY A 79 -1.31 4.99 -3.11
C GLY A 79 -0.42 4.30 -4.14
N GLU A 80 0.76 3.87 -3.76
CA GLU A 80 1.73 3.22 -4.63
C GLU A 80 2.14 1.87 -4.06
N GLN A 81 2.11 0.84 -4.88
CA GLN A 81 2.41 -0.51 -4.43
C GLN A 81 3.88 -0.72 -4.17
N THR A 82 4.71 -0.14 -4.98
CA THR A 82 6.13 -0.40 -5.00
C THR A 82 6.92 0.87 -5.26
N ASP A 83 6.88 1.77 -4.33
CA ASP A 83 7.76 2.92 -4.38
C ASP A 83 9.07 2.60 -3.65
N VAL A 84 10.17 2.54 -4.40
CA VAL A 84 11.49 2.22 -3.87
C VAL A 84 12.52 3.24 -4.32
N PRO A 85 13.43 3.64 -3.43
CA PRO A 85 14.61 4.39 -3.83
C PRO A 85 15.49 3.54 -4.74
N GLU A 86 16.24 4.17 -5.62
CA GLU A 86 17.32 3.50 -6.33
C GLU A 86 18.34 2.97 -5.34
N SER A 87 19.01 1.85 -5.67
CA SER A 87 20.01 1.23 -4.78
C SER A 87 21.17 2.18 -4.47
N ALA A 88 21.48 3.11 -5.37
CA ALA A 88 22.49 4.15 -5.14
C ALA A 88 22.09 5.14 -4.02
N ASP A 89 20.80 5.31 -3.74
CA ASP A 89 20.34 6.16 -2.63
C ASP A 89 20.66 5.57 -1.26
N TRP A 90 20.94 4.27 -1.17
CA TRP A 90 21.38 3.63 0.06
C TRP A 90 22.69 4.26 0.59
N TYR A 91 23.53 4.80 -0.30
CA TYR A 91 24.76 5.52 0.11
C TYR A 91 24.49 6.77 0.96
N ASN A 92 23.28 7.29 0.91
CA ASN A 92 22.87 8.45 1.69
C ASN A 92 22.28 8.06 3.05
N SER A 93 22.02 6.76 3.27
CA SER A 93 21.49 6.25 4.53
C SER A 93 22.60 6.16 5.58
N SER A 94 22.23 6.35 6.84
CA SER A 94 23.12 6.18 7.98
C SER A 94 22.70 5.05 8.92
N TYR A 95 21.49 4.52 8.73
CA TYR A 95 20.98 3.34 9.44
C TYR A 95 20.07 2.51 8.52
N ILE A 96 20.40 1.24 8.31
CA ILE A 96 19.63 0.35 7.44
C ILE A 96 19.24 -0.91 8.20
N ILE A 97 17.95 -1.26 8.18
CA ILE A 97 17.46 -2.55 8.61
C ILE A 97 17.11 -3.37 7.36
N ALA A 98 17.81 -4.48 7.13
CA ALA A 98 17.41 -5.49 6.14
C ALA A 98 16.45 -6.47 6.81
N TRP A 99 15.16 -6.32 6.53
CA TRP A 99 14.11 -7.09 7.18
C TRP A 99 13.51 -8.13 6.23
N GLY A 100 13.73 -9.39 6.51
CA GLY A 100 13.32 -10.50 5.65
C GLY A 100 13.94 -10.46 4.25
N SER A 101 15.05 -9.72 4.08
CA SER A 101 15.70 -9.48 2.80
C SER A 101 17.14 -9.99 2.80
N ASN A 102 17.39 -11.08 2.11
CA ASN A 102 18.73 -11.61 1.89
C ASN A 102 19.37 -10.96 0.66
N VAL A 103 19.68 -9.66 0.77
CA VAL A 103 20.17 -8.82 -0.34
C VAL A 103 21.28 -9.47 -1.17
N PRO A 104 22.33 -10.07 -0.57
CA PRO A 104 23.42 -10.65 -1.36
C PRO A 104 23.01 -11.80 -2.27
N GLN A 105 21.93 -12.50 -1.93
CA GLN A 105 21.46 -13.66 -2.67
C GLN A 105 20.27 -13.33 -3.56
N THR A 106 19.29 -12.59 -3.05
CA THR A 106 18.02 -12.32 -3.76
C THR A 106 18.04 -11.03 -4.57
N ARG A 107 19.02 -10.17 -4.31
CA ARG A 107 19.28 -8.91 -5.02
C ARG A 107 20.76 -8.79 -5.36
N THR A 108 21.34 -9.80 -5.95
CA THR A 108 22.77 -9.89 -6.24
C THR A 108 23.36 -8.62 -6.88
N PRO A 109 22.69 -7.96 -7.85
CA PRO A 109 23.18 -6.70 -8.40
C PRO A 109 23.28 -5.56 -7.36
N ASP A 110 22.46 -5.59 -6.33
CA ASP A 110 22.43 -4.55 -5.29
C ASP A 110 23.36 -4.85 -4.10
N ALA A 111 23.95 -6.04 -4.06
CA ALA A 111 24.77 -6.49 -2.93
C ALA A 111 25.98 -5.59 -2.68
N HIS A 112 26.58 -5.04 -3.73
CA HIS A 112 27.72 -4.15 -3.58
C HIS A 112 27.34 -2.84 -2.90
N PHE A 113 26.18 -2.25 -3.23
CA PHE A 113 25.68 -1.05 -2.54
C PHE A 113 25.56 -1.30 -1.04
N PHE A 114 24.93 -2.42 -0.67
CA PHE A 114 24.77 -2.79 0.75
C PHE A 114 26.11 -3.00 1.46
N THR A 115 27.08 -3.59 0.79
CA THR A 115 28.42 -3.78 1.35
C THR A 115 29.15 -2.44 1.49
N GLU A 116 29.06 -1.57 0.50
CA GLU A 116 29.79 -0.31 0.43
C GLU A 116 29.26 0.76 1.39
N VAL A 117 27.96 0.77 1.71
CA VAL A 117 27.41 1.73 2.69
C VAL A 117 28.08 1.62 4.06
N ARG A 118 28.54 0.44 4.42
CA ARG A 118 29.24 0.18 5.69
C ARG A 118 30.59 0.91 5.75
N TYR A 119 31.27 1.05 4.63
CA TYR A 119 32.52 1.83 4.56
C TYR A 119 32.29 3.33 4.76
N LYS A 120 31.05 3.79 4.61
CA LYS A 120 30.64 5.16 4.91
C LYS A 120 30.18 5.34 6.37
N GLY A 121 30.21 4.27 7.16
CA GLY A 121 29.79 4.29 8.56
C GLY A 121 28.30 4.03 8.79
N THR A 122 27.56 3.65 7.76
CA THR A 122 26.16 3.25 7.91
C THR A 122 26.04 2.03 8.81
N LYS A 123 25.24 2.11 9.85
CA LYS A 123 24.94 0.97 10.70
C LYS A 123 23.92 0.07 10.03
N THR A 124 24.14 -1.23 10.09
CA THR A 124 23.31 -2.23 9.42
C THR A 124 22.81 -3.28 10.39
N VAL A 125 21.51 -3.62 10.27
CA VAL A 125 20.82 -4.63 11.09
C VAL A 125 20.14 -5.62 10.15
N ALA A 126 20.31 -6.91 10.39
CA ALA A 126 19.56 -7.97 9.75
C ALA A 126 18.46 -8.48 10.68
N VAL A 127 17.24 -8.55 10.17
CA VAL A 127 16.12 -9.21 10.82
C VAL A 127 15.68 -10.37 9.95
N THR A 128 16.07 -11.57 10.35
CA THR A 128 15.80 -12.82 9.63
C THR A 128 15.88 -14.00 10.59
N PRO A 129 15.01 -15.01 10.43
CA PRO A 129 14.96 -16.15 11.37
C PRO A 129 16.22 -17.02 11.32
N ASP A 130 16.96 -17.00 10.23
CA ASP A 130 18.20 -17.76 10.03
C ASP A 130 19.43 -16.86 9.85
N TYR A 131 20.62 -17.41 10.06
CA TYR A 131 21.87 -16.70 9.84
C TYR A 131 22.27 -16.75 8.36
N ALA A 132 21.46 -16.08 7.52
CA ALA A 132 21.66 -15.98 6.08
C ALA A 132 22.87 -15.07 5.71
N GLU A 133 23.16 -14.96 4.40
CA GLU A 133 24.29 -14.17 3.89
C GLU A 133 24.22 -12.70 4.32
N ILE A 134 23.04 -12.14 4.41
CA ILE A 134 22.84 -10.75 4.85
C ILE A 134 23.31 -10.54 6.29
N ALA A 135 23.11 -11.52 7.18
CA ALA A 135 23.49 -11.42 8.57
C ALA A 135 25.00 -11.24 8.75
N LYS A 136 25.80 -11.86 7.87
CA LYS A 136 27.27 -11.73 7.86
C LYS A 136 27.75 -10.33 7.52
N LEU A 137 26.92 -9.57 6.83
CA LEU A 137 27.21 -8.21 6.38
C LEU A 137 26.66 -7.14 7.32
N CYS A 138 25.97 -7.52 8.37
CA CYS A 138 25.35 -6.60 9.32
C CYS A 138 26.09 -6.51 10.64
N ASP A 139 25.95 -5.37 11.31
CA ASP A 139 26.52 -5.14 12.64
C ASP A 139 25.73 -5.89 13.73
N LEU A 140 24.43 -6.13 13.48
CA LEU A 140 23.55 -6.83 14.39
C LEU A 140 22.63 -7.78 13.60
N TRP A 141 22.28 -8.89 14.24
CA TRP A 141 21.32 -9.85 13.73
C TRP A 141 20.27 -10.16 14.80
N LEU A 142 19.01 -10.05 14.41
CA LEU A 142 17.85 -10.45 15.20
C LEU A 142 17.17 -11.62 14.50
N ALA A 143 16.87 -12.66 15.27
CA ALA A 143 16.24 -13.88 14.79
C ALA A 143 14.83 -14.06 15.37
N PRO A 144 13.81 -13.36 14.82
CA PRO A 144 12.45 -13.61 15.25
C PRO A 144 11.96 -14.99 14.80
N LYS A 145 11.06 -15.59 15.56
CA LYS A 145 10.32 -16.76 15.08
C LYS A 145 9.57 -16.39 13.79
N GLN A 146 9.49 -17.35 12.88
CA GLN A 146 8.84 -17.15 11.58
C GLN A 146 7.40 -16.66 11.74
N GLY A 147 7.03 -15.65 10.95
CA GLY A 147 5.68 -15.09 10.93
C GLY A 147 5.32 -14.18 12.13
N THR A 148 6.29 -13.83 12.97
CA THR A 148 6.06 -12.96 14.15
C THR A 148 6.61 -11.54 13.99
N ASP A 149 6.97 -11.17 12.80
CA ASP A 149 7.60 -9.87 12.48
C ASP A 149 6.74 -8.68 12.88
N ALA A 150 5.42 -8.78 12.70
CA ALA A 150 4.48 -7.72 13.09
C ALA A 150 4.57 -7.40 14.58
N ALA A 151 4.68 -8.42 15.44
CA ALA A 151 4.79 -8.21 16.89
C ALA A 151 6.05 -7.42 17.25
N MET A 152 7.18 -7.72 16.60
CA MET A 152 8.41 -6.99 16.81
C MET A 152 8.34 -5.56 16.30
N ALA A 153 7.77 -5.35 15.12
CA ALA A 153 7.60 -4.02 14.54
C ALA A 153 6.67 -3.13 15.38
N LEU A 154 5.57 -3.70 15.88
CA LEU A 154 4.65 -3.00 16.78
C LEU A 154 5.33 -2.61 18.09
N ALA A 155 6.15 -3.50 18.68
CA ALA A 155 6.91 -3.17 19.88
C ALA A 155 7.97 -2.09 19.65
N MET A 156 8.64 -2.11 18.50
CA MET A 156 9.56 -1.02 18.12
C MET A 156 8.80 0.30 17.96
N GLY A 157 7.63 0.27 17.31
CA GLY A 157 6.76 1.44 17.18
C GLY A 157 6.29 1.98 18.54
N HIS A 158 5.95 1.10 19.49
CA HIS A 158 5.63 1.48 20.87
C HIS A 158 6.78 2.26 21.54
N VAL A 159 8.02 1.79 21.40
CA VAL A 159 9.20 2.48 21.92
C VAL A 159 9.39 3.85 21.25
N MET A 160 9.26 3.92 19.93
CA MET A 160 9.40 5.15 19.17
C MET A 160 8.37 6.21 19.58
N LEU A 161 7.11 5.81 19.66
CA LEU A 161 6.04 6.71 20.09
C LEU A 161 6.21 7.13 21.55
N ARG A 162 6.55 6.21 22.44
CA ARG A 162 6.76 6.52 23.86
C ARG A 162 7.88 7.53 24.07
N GLU A 163 9.06 7.26 23.53
CA GLU A 163 10.25 8.04 23.86
C GLU A 163 10.39 9.31 23.01
N PHE A 164 9.93 9.29 21.75
CA PHE A 164 10.20 10.36 20.78
C PHE A 164 8.97 11.18 20.38
N HIS A 165 7.76 10.74 20.75
CA HIS A 165 6.55 11.54 20.55
C HIS A 165 5.88 11.94 21.86
N LEU A 166 6.05 11.15 22.93
CA LEU A 166 5.37 11.41 24.21
C LEU A 166 6.31 11.92 25.29
N ASP A 167 7.34 11.15 25.69
CA ASP A 167 8.20 11.51 26.82
C ASP A 167 9.17 12.66 26.48
N ASN A 168 9.69 12.67 25.24
CA ASN A 168 10.59 13.71 24.74
C ASN A 168 10.33 13.98 23.25
N PRO A 169 9.23 14.67 22.91
CA PRO A 169 8.82 14.91 21.53
C PRO A 169 9.92 15.54 20.68
N ARG A 170 10.22 14.91 19.54
CA ARG A 170 11.16 15.45 18.57
C ARG A 170 10.43 16.33 17.58
N GLN A 171 10.90 17.59 17.46
CA GLN A 171 10.28 18.58 16.58
C GLN A 171 10.18 18.06 15.14
N TYR A 172 11.24 17.43 14.64
CA TYR A 172 11.27 16.87 13.28
C TYR A 172 10.16 15.82 13.08
N PHE A 173 9.95 14.90 14.03
CA PHE A 173 8.93 13.85 13.92
C PHE A 173 7.51 14.43 14.02
N THR A 174 7.28 15.33 14.96
CA THR A 174 5.96 15.94 15.12
C THR A 174 5.58 16.81 13.93
N ASP A 175 6.53 17.55 13.36
CA ASP A 175 6.30 18.34 12.15
C ASP A 175 6.04 17.45 10.94
N TYR A 176 6.78 16.33 10.82
CA TYR A 176 6.59 15.39 9.75
C TYR A 176 5.19 14.76 9.78
N VAL A 177 4.79 14.16 10.91
CA VAL A 177 3.48 13.49 11.00
C VAL A 177 2.32 14.48 10.89
N ARG A 178 2.50 15.72 11.29
CA ARG A 178 1.50 16.78 11.16
C ARG A 178 1.28 17.19 9.70
N ARG A 179 2.35 17.20 8.89
CA ARG A 179 2.33 17.70 7.51
C ARG A 179 2.05 16.64 6.47
N TYR A 180 2.59 15.44 6.65
CA TYR A 180 2.65 14.42 5.61
C TYR A 180 1.81 13.19 5.89
N THR A 181 1.03 13.19 6.98
CA THR A 181 0.18 12.08 7.36
C THR A 181 -1.23 12.54 7.70
N ASP A 182 -2.13 11.59 7.84
CA ASP A 182 -3.50 11.82 8.32
C ASP A 182 -3.60 11.94 9.85
N MET A 183 -2.51 11.86 10.59
CA MET A 183 -2.52 11.89 12.06
C MET A 183 -3.27 13.05 12.69
N PRO A 184 -3.24 14.29 12.17
CA PRO A 184 -4.03 15.38 12.74
C PRO A 184 -5.51 15.35 12.35
N MET A 185 -5.92 14.49 11.42
CA MET A 185 -7.28 14.46 10.90
C MET A 185 -8.26 13.87 11.91
N LEU A 186 -9.51 14.36 11.88
CA LEU A 186 -10.56 13.90 12.77
C LEU A 186 -11.27 12.67 12.21
N VAL A 187 -11.46 11.68 13.08
CA VAL A 187 -12.21 10.45 12.82
C VAL A 187 -13.50 10.48 13.64
N MET A 188 -14.62 10.20 12.99
CA MET A 188 -15.90 10.00 13.67
C MET A 188 -15.91 8.64 14.35
N LEU A 189 -16.43 8.59 15.57
CA LEU A 189 -16.57 7.36 16.32
C LEU A 189 -17.97 6.79 16.14
N GLU A 190 -18.07 5.50 15.91
CA GLU A 190 -19.32 4.76 15.79
C GLU A 190 -19.61 4.04 17.11
N GLU A 191 -20.81 4.22 17.62
CA GLU A 191 -21.26 3.52 18.81
C GLU A 191 -21.45 2.03 18.54
N ARG A 192 -20.96 1.21 19.43
CA ARG A 192 -21.09 -0.24 19.47
C ARG A 192 -21.68 -0.64 20.82
N ASP A 193 -21.85 -1.92 21.05
CA ASP A 193 -22.42 -2.46 22.30
C ASP A 193 -21.54 -2.14 23.53
N GLY A 194 -21.66 -0.91 24.04
CA GLY A 194 -20.97 -0.47 25.25
C GLY A 194 -19.60 0.19 25.05
N TYR A 195 -19.17 0.42 23.82
CA TYR A 195 -17.94 1.14 23.49
C TYR A 195 -18.07 1.84 22.12
N TYR A 196 -17.07 2.58 21.72
CA TYR A 196 -16.97 3.18 20.39
C TYR A 196 -15.94 2.46 19.53
N ALA A 197 -16.11 2.50 18.22
CA ALA A 197 -15.13 2.05 17.25
C ALA A 197 -14.76 3.21 16.31
N ALA A 198 -13.57 3.19 15.76
CA ALA A 198 -13.18 4.15 14.73
C ALA A 198 -14.05 3.95 13.48
N GLY A 199 -14.70 5.01 13.04
CA GLY A 199 -15.49 5.08 11.82
C GLY A 199 -14.72 5.79 10.70
N ARG A 200 -15.44 6.49 9.86
CA ARG A 200 -14.85 7.27 8.77
C ARG A 200 -14.25 8.60 9.24
N MET A 201 -13.38 9.17 8.44
CA MET A 201 -12.90 10.53 8.67
C MET A 201 -14.03 11.55 8.56
N LEU A 202 -14.00 12.56 9.41
CA LEU A 202 -14.87 13.72 9.33
C LEU A 202 -14.53 14.52 8.06
N ARG A 203 -15.56 14.87 7.29
CA ARG A 203 -15.45 15.65 6.06
C ARG A 203 -15.97 17.06 6.24
N ALA A 204 -15.48 17.99 5.46
CA ALA A 204 -15.99 19.36 5.49
C ALA A 204 -17.50 19.41 5.21
N ALA A 205 -18.02 18.57 4.31
CA ALA A 205 -19.45 18.46 4.01
C ALA A 205 -20.32 18.02 5.21
N ASP A 206 -19.74 17.39 6.23
CA ASP A 206 -20.46 17.00 7.44
C ASP A 206 -20.73 18.19 8.37
N LEU A 207 -20.05 19.31 8.16
CA LEU A 207 -20.10 20.48 9.02
C LEU A 207 -20.88 21.63 8.37
N PHE A 208 -21.35 22.54 9.23
CA PHE A 208 -22.12 23.70 8.79
C PHE A 208 -21.33 24.52 7.74
N ASP A 209 -22.03 24.93 6.69
CA ASP A 209 -21.48 25.64 5.53
C ASP A 209 -20.23 24.99 4.92
N SER A 210 -20.05 23.67 5.14
CA SER A 210 -18.90 22.89 4.66
C SER A 210 -17.55 23.56 4.95
N LEU A 211 -17.43 24.27 6.07
CA LEU A 211 -16.28 25.11 6.43
C LEU A 211 -15.87 26.10 5.32
N GLY A 212 -16.80 26.56 4.50
CA GLY A 212 -16.55 27.44 3.35
C GLY A 212 -15.81 26.77 2.18
N GLN A 213 -15.79 25.44 2.13
CA GLN A 213 -15.16 24.70 1.03
C GLN A 213 -16.11 24.62 -0.16
N GLU A 214 -15.85 25.41 -1.22
CA GLU A 214 -16.67 25.44 -2.43
C GLU A 214 -16.46 24.21 -3.34
N ASN A 215 -15.26 23.62 -3.28
CA ASN A 215 -14.86 22.52 -4.17
C ASN A 215 -14.72 21.22 -3.39
N ASN A 216 -15.55 20.24 -3.72
CA ASN A 216 -15.50 18.87 -3.19
C ASN A 216 -15.41 18.77 -1.65
N PRO A 217 -16.30 19.45 -0.88
CA PRO A 217 -16.26 19.39 0.58
C PRO A 217 -16.43 17.98 1.14
N GLU A 218 -17.10 17.09 0.38
CA GLU A 218 -17.31 15.69 0.69
C GLU A 218 -16.03 14.85 0.69
N TRP A 219 -14.94 15.37 0.17
CA TRP A 219 -13.63 14.68 0.13
C TRP A 219 -12.60 15.28 1.08
N LYS A 220 -12.82 16.52 1.48
CA LYS A 220 -11.85 17.23 2.32
C LYS A 220 -11.98 16.83 3.77
N THR A 221 -10.91 16.23 4.29
CA THR A 221 -10.79 15.86 5.70
C THR A 221 -10.65 17.12 6.57
N VAL A 222 -11.08 17.00 7.80
CA VAL A 222 -11.08 18.10 8.78
C VAL A 222 -10.09 17.82 9.88
N ALA A 223 -9.41 18.88 10.34
CA ALA A 223 -8.54 18.88 11.50
C ALA A 223 -8.91 20.04 12.43
N ILE A 224 -8.29 20.09 13.60
CA ILE A 224 -8.37 21.23 14.53
C ILE A 224 -7.02 21.93 14.52
N ASN A 225 -7.03 23.26 14.41
CA ASN A 225 -5.82 24.06 14.50
C ASN A 225 -5.42 24.38 15.94
N SER A 226 -4.26 25.00 16.14
CA SER A 226 -3.75 25.40 17.46
C SER A 226 -4.65 26.38 18.21
N ASN A 227 -5.56 27.07 17.50
CA ASN A 227 -6.53 27.98 18.12
C ASN A 227 -7.82 27.24 18.54
N GLY A 228 -7.94 25.94 18.29
CA GLY A 228 -9.13 25.15 18.57
C GLY A 228 -10.22 25.24 17.51
N GLU A 229 -9.94 25.82 16.35
CA GLU A 229 -10.86 25.97 15.24
C GLU A 229 -10.79 24.77 14.29
N MET A 230 -11.93 24.35 13.77
CA MET A 230 -11.98 23.33 12.71
C MET A 230 -11.57 23.94 11.39
N VAL A 231 -10.67 23.25 10.70
CA VAL A 231 -10.13 23.68 9.40
C VAL A 231 -10.09 22.48 8.45
N ALA A 232 -10.29 22.74 7.17
CA ALA A 232 -9.98 21.79 6.10
C ALA A 232 -8.60 22.16 5.53
N PRO A 233 -7.53 21.44 5.86
CA PRO A 233 -6.19 21.79 5.40
C PRO A 233 -6.11 21.76 3.87
N ASN A 234 -5.36 22.70 3.28
CA ASN A 234 -5.10 22.71 1.86
C ASN A 234 -4.11 21.58 1.50
N GLY A 235 -4.20 21.02 0.32
CA GLY A 235 -3.15 20.14 -0.19
C GLY A 235 -3.49 18.68 -0.34
N SER A 236 -4.76 18.30 -0.32
CA SER A 236 -5.16 16.92 -0.67
C SER A 236 -5.01 16.59 -2.17
N ILE A 237 -4.64 17.53 -3.02
CA ILE A 237 -4.71 17.39 -4.50
C ILE A 237 -3.35 17.61 -5.18
N GLY A 238 -2.26 17.20 -4.71
CA GLY A 238 -0.94 17.15 -5.34
C GLY A 238 -0.56 18.23 -6.38
N PHE A 239 0.66 18.23 -6.82
CA PHE A 239 1.29 19.21 -7.72
C PHE A 239 0.62 19.45 -9.09
N ARG A 240 -0.23 18.55 -9.52
CA ARG A 240 -0.91 18.63 -10.83
C ARG A 240 -1.80 19.87 -10.97
N TRP A 241 -2.16 20.50 -9.86
CA TRP A 241 -3.09 21.60 -9.76
C TRP A 241 -2.41 22.96 -9.54
N GLY A 242 -1.12 23.05 -9.76
CA GLY A 242 -0.34 24.27 -9.58
C GLY A 242 -0.30 24.74 -8.13
N GLU A 243 -0.43 26.04 -7.91
CA GLU A 243 -0.37 26.62 -6.55
C GLU A 243 -1.46 26.10 -5.61
N LYS A 244 -2.62 25.72 -6.13
CA LYS A 244 -3.72 25.15 -5.34
C LYS A 244 -3.50 23.69 -4.95
N GLY A 245 -2.61 23.03 -5.61
CA GLY A 245 -2.29 21.61 -5.38
C GLY A 245 -0.96 21.39 -4.69
N LYS A 246 -0.39 22.40 -4.07
CA LYS A 246 0.74 22.18 -3.18
C LYS A 246 0.28 21.36 -1.99
N TRP A 247 0.66 20.10 -2.03
CA TRP A 247 0.47 19.17 -0.93
C TRP A 247 0.81 19.87 0.38
N ASN A 248 -0.01 19.79 1.37
CA ASN A 248 -0.03 20.43 2.70
C ASN A 248 1.35 20.80 3.33
N LEU A 249 2.35 21.07 2.50
CA LEU A 249 3.71 21.41 2.88
C LEU A 249 3.77 22.70 3.73
N GLU A 250 2.84 23.60 3.49
CA GLU A 250 2.78 24.88 4.14
C GLU A 250 1.68 24.96 5.23
N GLN A 251 0.92 23.88 5.45
CA GLN A 251 -0.19 23.83 6.40
C GLN A 251 -1.09 25.06 6.34
N ARG A 252 -1.75 25.24 5.23
CA ARG A 252 -2.69 26.34 5.02
C ARG A 252 -4.12 25.87 5.15
N ASP A 253 -4.96 26.71 5.71
CA ASP A 253 -6.41 26.55 5.66
C ASP A 253 -6.90 26.61 4.20
N GLY A 254 -7.71 25.63 3.80
CA GLY A 254 -8.17 25.52 2.42
C GLY A 254 -9.18 26.58 1.97
N THR A 255 -9.80 27.30 2.91
CA THR A 255 -10.76 28.38 2.65
C THR A 255 -10.07 29.72 2.60
N THR A 256 -9.33 30.05 3.65
CA THR A 256 -8.72 31.37 3.82
C THR A 256 -7.34 31.48 3.20
N GLY A 257 -6.65 30.36 2.99
CA GLY A 257 -5.25 30.31 2.60
C GLY A 257 -4.27 30.74 3.67
N ALA A 258 -4.75 31.02 4.89
CA ALA A 258 -3.90 31.42 6.01
C ALA A 258 -3.06 30.23 6.51
N GLU A 259 -1.85 30.51 6.95
CA GLU A 259 -1.04 29.51 7.65
C GLU A 259 -1.78 29.01 8.88
N THR A 260 -1.75 27.70 9.08
CA THR A 260 -2.42 27.05 10.20
C THR A 260 -1.54 25.95 10.76
N GLU A 261 -1.46 25.86 12.07
CA GLU A 261 -0.79 24.75 12.74
C GLU A 261 -1.84 23.78 13.27
N LEU A 262 -1.77 22.51 12.83
CA LEU A 262 -2.74 21.49 13.20
C LEU A 262 -2.38 20.86 14.54
N GLN A 263 -3.39 20.63 15.38
CA GLN A 263 -3.24 19.83 16.59
C GLN A 263 -3.13 18.34 16.23
N LEU A 264 -2.16 17.66 16.84
CA LEU A 264 -2.05 16.21 16.70
C LEU A 264 -2.99 15.47 17.67
N SER A 265 -3.17 15.98 18.87
CA SER A 265 -3.96 15.33 19.92
C SER A 265 -5.03 16.26 20.47
N LEU A 266 -6.16 15.68 20.86
CA LEU A 266 -7.21 16.38 21.60
C LEU A 266 -6.96 16.38 23.11
N LEU A 267 -5.89 15.74 23.59
CA LEU A 267 -5.56 15.69 25.01
C LEU A 267 -5.33 17.10 25.56
N GLY A 268 -6.09 17.45 26.60
CA GLY A 268 -6.09 18.80 27.19
C GLY A 268 -7.11 19.76 26.56
N SER A 269 -7.73 19.39 25.42
CA SER A 269 -8.80 20.17 24.78
C SER A 269 -10.07 19.36 24.51
N GLN A 270 -10.12 18.12 25.00
CA GLN A 270 -11.25 17.21 24.86
C GLN A 270 -12.48 17.66 25.66
N ASP A 271 -13.66 17.27 25.21
CA ASP A 271 -14.91 17.46 25.95
C ASP A 271 -15.13 16.31 26.96
N GLU A 272 -14.73 15.10 26.58
CA GLU A 272 -14.90 13.90 27.39
C GLU A 272 -13.83 12.84 27.05
N ILE A 273 -13.81 11.77 27.84
CA ILE A 273 -13.00 10.58 27.57
C ILE A 273 -13.95 9.45 27.20
N ALA A 274 -13.68 8.76 26.08
CA ALA A 274 -14.48 7.65 25.60
C ALA A 274 -13.68 6.35 25.59
N ASP A 275 -14.38 5.23 25.83
CA ASP A 275 -13.82 3.90 25.62
C ASP A 275 -13.95 3.50 24.14
N VAL A 276 -12.81 3.31 23.49
CA VAL A 276 -12.73 2.95 22.06
C VAL A 276 -12.10 1.57 21.92
N GLY A 277 -12.78 0.72 21.14
CA GLY A 277 -12.37 -0.65 20.89
C GLY A 277 -11.44 -0.79 19.69
N PHE A 278 -10.39 -1.56 19.89
CA PHE A 278 -9.43 -1.93 18.85
C PHE A 278 -9.42 -3.45 18.66
N PRO A 279 -9.33 -3.96 17.42
CA PRO A 279 -9.13 -5.37 17.20
C PRO A 279 -7.86 -5.86 17.87
N TYR A 280 -7.93 -6.96 18.58
CA TYR A 280 -6.79 -7.56 19.26
C TYR A 280 -6.76 -9.08 19.07
N PHE A 281 -5.62 -9.59 18.68
CA PHE A 281 -5.37 -11.02 18.44
C PHE A 281 -4.53 -11.62 19.58
N GLY A 282 -5.01 -11.58 20.79
CA GLY A 282 -4.27 -11.94 21.99
C GLY A 282 -4.76 -13.19 22.69
N GLY A 283 -5.39 -14.13 22.00
CA GLY A 283 -5.83 -15.39 22.58
C GLY A 283 -4.79 -16.50 22.51
N GLU A 284 -4.80 -17.44 23.45
CA GLU A 284 -4.05 -18.69 23.33
C GLU A 284 -4.61 -19.52 22.17
N GLY A 285 -3.75 -19.90 21.26
CA GLY A 285 -3.89 -20.56 19.95
C GLY A 285 -5.08 -21.45 19.57
N SER A 286 -5.92 -21.90 20.48
CA SER A 286 -7.09 -22.73 20.14
C SER A 286 -8.34 -21.91 19.76
N GLU A 287 -8.42 -20.68 20.19
CA GLU A 287 -9.54 -19.78 19.87
C GLU A 287 -9.35 -19.08 18.51
N TYR A 288 -8.14 -19.13 17.99
CA TYR A 288 -7.73 -18.52 16.74
C TYR A 288 -8.48 -19.05 15.50
N PHE A 289 -8.96 -20.28 15.57
CA PHE A 289 -9.67 -20.93 14.45
C PHE A 289 -11.20 -20.83 14.52
N ASN A 290 -11.75 -20.31 15.57
CA ASN A 290 -13.19 -20.31 15.76
C ASN A 290 -13.94 -19.13 15.13
N HIS A 291 -13.33 -18.33 14.29
CA HIS A 291 -13.94 -17.20 13.55
C HIS A 291 -14.84 -16.24 14.38
N VAL A 292 -14.83 -16.40 15.70
CA VAL A 292 -15.58 -15.58 16.66
C VAL A 292 -14.66 -14.51 17.25
N ALA A 293 -13.72 -14.06 16.46
CA ALA A 293 -12.78 -12.99 16.81
C ALA A 293 -13.45 -11.61 17.02
N LEU A 294 -14.77 -11.55 16.95
CA LEU A 294 -15.51 -10.33 17.28
C LEU A 294 -15.53 -10.02 18.78
N ASP A 295 -15.14 -10.97 19.63
CA ASP A 295 -15.07 -10.78 21.08
C ASP A 295 -13.68 -10.32 21.56
N ASN A 296 -12.68 -10.29 20.69
CA ASN A 296 -11.33 -9.82 21.03
C ASN A 296 -11.16 -8.35 20.70
N VAL A 297 -11.85 -7.51 21.43
CA VAL A 297 -11.72 -6.06 21.36
C VAL A 297 -10.97 -5.60 22.60
N LEU A 298 -9.84 -4.93 22.39
CA LEU A 298 -9.11 -4.25 23.45
C LEU A 298 -9.64 -2.82 23.55
N LEU A 299 -10.15 -2.45 24.72
CA LEU A 299 -10.66 -1.11 24.96
C LEU A 299 -9.55 -0.19 25.44
N HIS A 300 -9.49 1.01 24.86
CA HIS A 300 -8.59 2.06 25.27
C HIS A 300 -9.36 3.36 25.51
N LYS A 301 -8.87 4.17 26.44
CA LYS A 301 -9.42 5.50 26.72
C LYS A 301 -8.83 6.56 25.80
N LEU A 302 -9.69 7.30 25.12
CA LEU A 302 -9.31 8.35 24.19
C LEU A 302 -9.95 9.69 24.53
N PRO A 303 -9.21 10.80 24.31
CA PRO A 303 -9.81 12.12 24.35
C PRO A 303 -10.68 12.34 23.12
N VAL A 304 -11.91 12.79 23.31
CA VAL A 304 -12.87 13.01 22.24
C VAL A 304 -13.55 14.37 22.32
N LYS A 305 -14.02 14.88 21.19
CA LYS A 305 -14.88 16.05 21.10
C LYS A 305 -16.24 15.68 20.56
N ARG A 306 -17.25 16.39 21.06
CA ARG A 306 -18.63 16.24 20.60
C ARG A 306 -18.96 17.37 19.63
N LEU A 307 -19.24 17.03 18.40
CA LEU A 307 -19.54 17.97 17.33
C LEU A 307 -20.99 17.87 16.89
N GLN A 308 -21.61 19.00 16.60
CA GLN A 308 -22.88 19.06 15.92
C GLN A 308 -22.64 19.06 14.41
N LEU A 309 -23.27 18.15 13.70
CA LEU A 309 -23.17 18.02 12.25
C LEU A 309 -24.20 18.88 11.53
N ALA A 310 -24.01 19.10 10.25
CA ALA A 310 -24.86 19.91 9.40
C ALA A 310 -26.30 19.37 9.28
N ASP A 311 -26.50 18.06 9.42
CA ASP A 311 -27.81 17.41 9.45
C ASP A 311 -28.55 17.51 10.78
N GLY A 312 -27.95 18.16 11.78
CA GLY A 312 -28.49 18.32 13.13
C GLY A 312 -28.17 17.16 14.09
N SER A 313 -27.52 16.10 13.62
CA SER A 313 -27.04 15.01 14.47
C SER A 313 -25.77 15.42 15.23
N THR A 314 -25.36 14.57 16.17
CA THR A 314 -24.13 14.78 16.96
C THR A 314 -23.20 13.61 16.75
N ALA A 315 -21.91 13.88 16.55
CA ALA A 315 -20.86 12.89 16.44
C ALA A 315 -19.78 13.10 17.51
N LEU A 316 -19.20 12.00 18.00
CA LEU A 316 -17.95 12.04 18.73
C LEU A 316 -16.80 11.89 17.74
N VAL A 317 -15.77 12.69 17.90
CA VAL A 317 -14.58 12.65 17.07
C VAL A 317 -13.31 12.59 17.90
N THR A 318 -12.29 11.97 17.34
CA THR A 318 -10.92 11.96 17.88
C THR A 318 -9.93 12.12 16.73
N THR A 319 -8.66 12.32 17.01
CA THR A 319 -7.63 12.39 15.95
C THR A 319 -7.11 10.99 15.61
N VAL A 320 -6.60 10.81 14.39
CA VAL A 320 -5.87 9.60 14.02
C VAL A 320 -4.65 9.40 14.93
N TYR A 321 -4.00 10.48 15.35
CA TYR A 321 -2.88 10.41 16.29
C TYR A 321 -3.30 9.83 17.65
N ASP A 322 -4.42 10.27 18.21
CA ASP A 322 -4.94 9.74 19.48
C ASP A 322 -5.32 8.26 19.36
N LEU A 323 -5.93 7.87 18.24
CA LEU A 323 -6.19 6.48 17.91
C LEU A 323 -4.89 5.66 17.82
N THR A 324 -3.86 6.21 17.18
CA THR A 324 -2.57 5.54 17.04
C THR A 324 -1.90 5.33 18.38
N MET A 325 -1.85 6.36 19.23
CA MET A 325 -1.26 6.28 20.57
C MET A 325 -1.95 5.23 21.44
N ALA A 326 -3.28 5.19 21.40
CA ALA A 326 -4.06 4.20 22.13
C ALA A 326 -3.84 2.79 21.58
N ASN A 327 -3.90 2.61 20.26
CA ASN A 327 -3.68 1.31 19.63
C ASN A 327 -2.30 0.72 19.96
N TYR A 328 -1.28 1.56 20.11
CA TYR A 328 0.06 1.13 20.55
C TYR A 328 0.18 0.96 22.08
N GLY A 329 -0.90 1.11 22.84
CA GLY A 329 -0.95 0.87 24.30
C GLY A 329 -0.19 1.89 25.14
N LEU A 330 -0.17 3.15 24.72
CA LEU A 330 0.56 4.21 25.42
C LEU A 330 -0.31 4.94 26.44
N GLU A 331 0.03 4.83 27.72
CA GLU A 331 -0.61 5.60 28.79
C GLU A 331 -0.23 7.08 28.70
N ARG A 332 -1.24 7.94 28.70
CA ARG A 332 -1.10 9.40 28.53
C ARG A 332 -1.80 10.22 29.62
N GLY A 333 -1.94 9.65 30.84
CA GLY A 333 -2.64 10.26 31.94
C GLY A 333 -4.16 10.06 31.91
N LEU A 334 -4.65 9.12 31.09
CA LEU A 334 -6.06 8.81 30.96
C LEU A 334 -6.55 7.72 31.91
N ASN A 335 -5.65 7.14 32.71
CA ASN A 335 -5.91 6.00 33.60
C ASN A 335 -6.49 4.81 32.82
N ASP A 336 -5.86 4.48 31.72
CA ASP A 336 -6.21 3.35 30.87
C ASP A 336 -5.56 2.08 31.41
N GLU A 337 -6.38 1.17 31.94
CA GLU A 337 -5.90 -0.07 32.53
C GLU A 337 -5.27 -1.03 31.51
N ASN A 338 -5.56 -0.87 30.21
CA ASN A 338 -5.02 -1.67 29.14
C ASN A 338 -3.70 -1.12 28.57
N CYS A 339 -3.33 0.10 28.91
CA CYS A 339 -2.02 0.64 28.58
C CYS A 339 -0.92 0.10 29.50
N ALA A 340 0.29 0.01 28.95
CA ALA A 340 1.44 -0.52 29.65
C ALA A 340 2.07 0.53 30.59
N ALA A 341 2.44 0.11 31.79
CA ALA A 341 3.17 0.94 32.73
C ALA A 341 4.68 0.99 32.43
N SER A 342 5.24 -0.03 31.81
CA SER A 342 6.66 -0.13 31.45
C SER A 342 6.90 -1.07 30.29
N TYR A 343 8.13 -1.13 29.78
CA TYR A 343 8.55 -2.10 28.75
C TYR A 343 8.62 -3.54 29.25
N ASP A 344 8.59 -3.74 30.56
CA ASP A 344 8.57 -5.06 31.19
C ASP A 344 7.16 -5.60 31.40
N ASP A 345 6.14 -4.78 31.19
CA ASP A 345 4.76 -5.20 31.19
C ASP A 345 4.47 -6.07 29.95
N THR A 346 3.67 -7.10 30.12
CA THR A 346 3.33 -8.05 29.04
C THR A 346 2.06 -7.67 28.28
N LYS A 347 1.54 -6.46 28.48
CA LYS A 347 0.41 -5.95 27.71
C LYS A 347 0.76 -5.77 26.24
N ALA A 348 -0.26 -5.74 25.41
CA ALA A 348 -0.12 -5.65 23.96
C ALA A 348 0.84 -4.53 23.51
N TYR A 349 1.66 -4.89 22.57
CA TYR A 349 2.63 -4.10 21.83
C TYR A 349 3.84 -3.60 22.63
N THR A 350 4.01 -4.06 23.87
CA THR A 350 5.25 -3.78 24.61
C THR A 350 6.43 -4.64 24.13
N PRO A 351 7.67 -4.21 24.42
CA PRO A 351 8.84 -5.06 24.17
C PRO A 351 8.81 -6.42 24.87
N ALA A 352 8.28 -6.50 26.10
CA ALA A 352 8.16 -7.77 26.84
C ALA A 352 7.12 -8.70 26.20
N TRP A 353 6.00 -8.17 25.74
CA TRP A 353 5.00 -8.92 24.97
C TRP A 353 5.61 -9.46 23.67
N ALA A 354 6.32 -8.63 22.93
CA ALA A 354 6.97 -9.05 21.69
C ALA A 354 8.06 -10.11 21.91
N GLU A 355 8.83 -10.01 22.99
CA GLU A 355 9.83 -11.02 23.37
C GLU A 355 9.22 -12.41 23.55
N GLN A 356 8.05 -12.50 24.19
CA GLN A 356 7.34 -13.77 24.36
C GLN A 356 6.91 -14.39 23.02
N ILE A 357 6.46 -13.57 22.10
CA ILE A 357 5.97 -14.01 20.79
C ILE A 357 7.14 -14.35 19.87
N THR A 358 8.08 -13.43 19.74
CA THR A 358 9.15 -13.49 18.72
C THR A 358 10.36 -14.29 19.14
N GLY A 359 10.59 -14.40 20.45
CA GLY A 359 11.83 -14.96 21.02
C GLY A 359 13.04 -14.01 20.95
N VAL A 360 12.87 -12.80 20.41
CA VAL A 360 13.93 -11.78 20.39
C VAL A 360 13.96 -11.06 21.74
N PRO A 361 15.11 -10.97 22.42
CA PRO A 361 15.21 -10.30 23.70
C PRO A 361 14.72 -8.85 23.64
N ARG A 362 13.85 -8.44 24.57
CA ARG A 362 13.28 -7.08 24.63
C ARG A 362 14.34 -5.99 24.63
N ALA A 363 15.48 -6.25 25.27
CA ALA A 363 16.58 -5.28 25.28
C ALA A 363 17.13 -4.99 23.87
N GLN A 364 17.14 -5.97 22.97
CA GLN A 364 17.54 -5.77 21.59
C GLN A 364 16.45 -5.02 20.79
N ILE A 365 15.18 -5.35 21.00
CA ILE A 365 14.04 -4.64 20.38
C ILE A 365 14.10 -3.15 20.75
N ILE A 366 14.20 -2.83 22.04
CA ILE A 366 14.32 -1.47 22.55
C ILE A 366 15.54 -0.74 21.96
N ARG A 367 16.70 -1.41 21.98
CA ARG A 367 17.94 -0.83 21.49
C ARG A 367 17.83 -0.42 20.03
N ILE A 368 17.32 -1.31 19.17
CA ILE A 368 17.25 -1.04 17.73
C ILE A 368 16.20 0.02 17.43
N ALA A 369 15.05 0.00 18.12
CA ALA A 369 14.06 1.05 18.00
C ALA A 369 14.63 2.44 18.33
N ARG A 370 15.38 2.54 19.43
CA ARG A 370 16.06 3.78 19.83
C ARG A 370 17.12 4.22 18.83
N GLU A 371 17.99 3.31 18.42
CA GLU A 371 19.05 3.63 17.47
C GLU A 371 18.50 4.10 16.12
N PHE A 372 17.44 3.46 15.65
CA PHE A 372 16.75 3.84 14.42
C PHE A 372 16.14 5.24 14.51
N ALA A 373 15.40 5.51 15.60
CA ALA A 373 14.75 6.79 15.80
C ALA A 373 15.76 7.92 16.10
N ASP A 374 16.77 7.67 16.94
CA ASP A 374 17.85 8.64 17.20
C ASP A 374 18.61 9.01 15.93
N ASN A 375 18.89 8.04 15.06
CA ASN A 375 19.50 8.30 13.78
C ASN A 375 18.60 9.14 12.88
N ALA A 376 17.31 8.78 12.79
CA ALA A 376 16.34 9.53 11.99
C ALA A 376 16.19 10.98 12.46
N ASP A 377 16.14 11.23 13.77
CA ASP A 377 16.09 12.58 14.34
C ASP A 377 17.33 13.39 13.96
N LYS A 378 18.54 12.85 14.21
CA LYS A 378 19.81 13.53 13.94
C LYS A 378 20.08 13.79 12.46
N THR A 379 19.53 12.98 11.59
CA THR A 379 19.80 13.03 10.14
C THR A 379 18.60 13.49 9.31
N HIS A 380 17.51 13.86 9.96
CA HIS A 380 16.26 14.25 9.31
C HIS A 380 15.73 13.14 8.39
N GLY A 381 15.58 11.92 8.96
CA GLY A 381 14.90 10.80 8.32
C GLY A 381 15.78 9.82 7.53
N ARG A 382 17.11 9.86 7.65
CA ARG A 382 18.01 8.94 6.92
C ARG A 382 18.15 7.56 7.57
N SER A 383 17.04 7.01 8.01
CA SER A 383 16.91 5.62 8.43
C SER A 383 16.03 4.87 7.43
N MET A 384 16.47 3.70 6.99
CA MET A 384 15.85 2.94 5.90
C MET A 384 15.52 1.52 6.33
N ILE A 385 14.44 0.98 5.81
CA ILE A 385 14.11 -0.46 5.91
C ILE A 385 14.11 -1.06 4.52
N ILE A 386 15.02 -2.02 4.28
CA ILE A 386 15.02 -2.85 3.08
C ILE A 386 14.17 -4.08 3.36
N VAL A 387 13.09 -4.27 2.61
CA VAL A 387 12.12 -5.33 2.81
C VAL A 387 12.29 -6.43 1.78
N GLY A 388 12.20 -7.66 2.22
CA GLY A 388 12.21 -8.84 1.36
C GLY A 388 10.90 -9.59 1.34
N ALA A 389 10.74 -10.44 0.33
CA ALA A 389 9.54 -11.24 0.09
C ALA A 389 9.17 -12.19 1.25
N GLY A 390 10.09 -12.51 2.15
CA GLY A 390 9.80 -13.32 3.32
C GLY A 390 8.72 -12.75 4.23
N LEU A 391 8.48 -11.44 4.21
CA LEU A 391 7.47 -10.80 5.04
C LEU A 391 6.06 -10.88 4.47
N ASN A 392 5.93 -10.82 3.17
CA ASN A 392 4.62 -10.78 2.51
C ASN A 392 4.04 -12.16 2.17
N HIS A 393 4.77 -13.24 2.44
CA HIS A 393 4.27 -14.60 2.26
C HIS A 393 3.70 -15.24 3.55
N TRP A 394 3.73 -14.51 4.67
CA TRP A 394 3.09 -14.94 5.90
C TRP A 394 1.60 -14.63 5.91
N TYR A 395 0.85 -15.37 6.74
CA TYR A 395 -0.61 -15.15 6.88
C TYR A 395 -0.96 -13.71 7.26
N HIS A 396 -0.18 -13.09 8.14
CA HIS A 396 -0.37 -11.70 8.58
C HIS A 396 0.48 -10.70 7.79
N LEU A 397 0.69 -10.93 6.51
CA LEU A 397 1.54 -10.12 5.63
C LEU A 397 1.27 -8.62 5.74
N ASP A 398 0.00 -8.23 5.76
CA ASP A 398 -0.41 -6.84 5.80
C ASP A 398 0.00 -6.16 7.13
N MET A 399 -0.14 -6.87 8.25
CA MET A 399 0.27 -6.36 9.56
C MET A 399 1.79 -6.22 9.68
N ASN A 400 2.57 -7.12 9.05
CA ASN A 400 4.02 -6.97 8.97
C ASN A 400 4.39 -5.66 8.28
N TYR A 401 3.81 -5.40 7.13
CA TYR A 401 4.06 -4.19 6.35
C TYR A 401 3.62 -2.93 7.09
N ARG A 402 2.39 -2.91 7.63
CA ARG A 402 1.90 -1.77 8.40
C ARG A 402 2.77 -1.44 9.61
N GLY A 403 3.24 -2.45 10.32
CA GLY A 403 4.16 -2.24 11.44
C GLY A 403 5.45 -1.55 11.01
N LEU A 404 6.06 -1.98 9.90
CA LEU A 404 7.30 -1.38 9.38
C LEU A 404 7.07 0.01 8.79
N ILE A 405 5.98 0.19 8.04
CA ILE A 405 5.59 1.49 7.49
C ILE A 405 5.40 2.50 8.61
N ASN A 406 4.70 2.12 9.68
CA ASN A 406 4.48 2.98 10.82
C ASN A 406 5.80 3.42 11.49
N MET A 407 6.78 2.52 11.64
CA MET A 407 8.10 2.89 12.15
C MET A 407 8.75 4.00 11.31
N LEU A 408 8.68 3.87 9.98
CA LEU A 408 9.21 4.88 9.05
C LEU A 408 8.47 6.21 9.13
N VAL A 409 7.15 6.15 9.25
CA VAL A 409 6.28 7.33 9.35
C VAL A 409 6.50 8.06 10.68
N PHE A 410 6.55 7.35 11.80
CA PHE A 410 6.81 7.93 13.12
C PHE A 410 8.15 8.66 13.19
N CYS A 411 9.13 8.18 12.46
CA CYS A 411 10.48 8.74 12.41
C CYS A 411 10.73 9.67 11.21
N GLY A 412 9.71 9.99 10.42
CA GLY A 412 9.82 10.93 9.30
C GLY A 412 10.78 10.48 8.20
N CYS A 413 10.88 9.17 7.94
CA CYS A 413 11.88 8.62 7.02
C CYS A 413 11.42 8.57 5.56
N VAL A 414 10.11 8.50 5.31
CA VAL A 414 9.57 8.38 3.94
C VAL A 414 9.71 9.71 3.20
N GLY A 415 10.19 9.65 1.95
CA GLY A 415 10.44 10.84 1.13
C GLY A 415 11.77 11.54 1.40
N GLN A 416 12.65 10.97 2.21
CA GLN A 416 13.99 11.48 2.49
C GLN A 416 15.04 10.65 1.76
N SER A 417 15.99 11.32 1.10
CA SER A 417 17.13 10.63 0.49
C SER A 417 17.95 9.92 1.55
N GLY A 418 18.17 8.63 1.35
CA GLY A 418 18.83 7.74 2.31
C GLY A 418 17.90 7.23 3.42
N GLY A 419 16.60 7.51 3.36
CA GLY A 419 15.59 7.02 4.29
C GLY A 419 14.47 6.25 3.59
N GLY A 420 13.52 5.78 4.37
CA GLY A 420 12.26 5.28 3.89
C GLY A 420 12.21 3.79 3.57
N TRP A 421 11.33 3.46 2.67
CA TRP A 421 10.90 2.11 2.34
C TRP A 421 11.60 1.59 1.09
N ALA A 422 12.55 0.67 1.26
CA ALA A 422 13.22 0.00 0.14
C ALA A 422 12.61 -1.40 -0.05
N HIS A 423 11.49 -1.47 -0.74
CA HIS A 423 10.81 -2.72 -1.06
C HIS A 423 11.66 -3.61 -1.96
N TYR A 424 11.44 -4.92 -1.94
CA TYR A 424 12.26 -5.89 -2.68
C TYR A 424 12.10 -5.84 -4.20
N VAL A 425 11.37 -4.97 -4.71
CA VAL A 425 10.85 -4.93 -6.05
C VAL A 425 11.90 -4.88 -7.15
N GLY A 426 11.90 -5.89 -8.01
CA GLY A 426 12.52 -5.80 -9.32
C GLY A 426 11.47 -5.76 -10.42
N GLN A 427 10.44 -6.54 -10.26
CA GLN A 427 9.51 -6.90 -11.33
C GLN A 427 8.25 -6.05 -11.37
N GLU A 428 7.82 -5.49 -10.26
CA GLU A 428 6.59 -4.69 -10.20
C GLU A 428 6.77 -3.32 -10.84
N LYS A 429 8.00 -2.81 -10.90
CA LYS A 429 8.34 -1.58 -11.62
C LYS A 429 8.83 -1.81 -13.04
N LEU A 430 8.68 -3.01 -13.54
CA LEU A 430 8.94 -3.24 -14.95
C LEU A 430 7.96 -2.44 -15.77
N ARG A 431 8.51 -1.86 -16.82
CA ARG A 431 7.70 -1.20 -17.84
C ARG A 431 6.62 -2.14 -18.33
N PRO A 432 5.43 -1.63 -18.61
CA PRO A 432 4.44 -2.38 -19.34
C PRO A 432 5.09 -2.95 -20.59
N GLN A 433 4.93 -4.25 -20.79
CA GLN A 433 5.58 -4.95 -21.90
C GLN A 433 4.76 -4.83 -23.16
N THR A 434 4.52 -3.61 -23.55
CA THR A 434 3.63 -3.27 -24.66
C THR A 434 4.05 -3.92 -25.95
N GLY A 435 5.35 -4.02 -26.21
CA GLY A 435 5.86 -4.70 -27.38
C GLY A 435 5.57 -6.19 -27.45
N TRP A 436 5.38 -6.85 -26.34
CA TRP A 436 5.11 -8.29 -26.27
C TRP A 436 3.65 -8.62 -25.97
N GLN A 437 2.86 -7.64 -25.51
CA GLN A 437 1.45 -7.87 -25.22
C GLN A 437 0.63 -8.36 -26.41
N PRO A 438 0.73 -7.78 -27.62
CA PRO A 438 0.00 -8.29 -28.76
C PRO A 438 0.31 -9.75 -29.05
N LEU A 439 1.56 -10.16 -28.93
CA LEU A 439 1.97 -11.55 -29.10
C LEU A 439 1.49 -12.45 -27.95
N ALA A 440 1.66 -11.98 -26.72
CA ALA A 440 1.24 -12.72 -25.52
C ALA A 440 -0.26 -12.96 -25.50
N PHE A 441 -1.05 -11.99 -25.91
CA PHE A 441 -2.51 -12.09 -25.94
C PHE A 441 -3.06 -12.63 -27.24
N ALA A 442 -2.18 -13.08 -28.14
CA ALA A 442 -2.56 -13.58 -29.45
C ALA A 442 -3.46 -12.62 -30.23
N LEU A 443 -3.17 -11.31 -30.15
CA LEU A 443 -3.96 -10.28 -30.86
C LEU A 443 -3.82 -10.35 -32.37
N ASP A 444 -2.83 -11.07 -32.86
CA ASP A 444 -2.68 -11.46 -34.26
C ASP A 444 -3.69 -12.56 -34.68
N TRP A 445 -4.50 -13.06 -33.75
CA TRP A 445 -5.61 -13.98 -33.96
C TRP A 445 -6.95 -13.29 -33.71
N GLN A 446 -8.05 -13.90 -34.19
CA GLN A 446 -9.35 -13.24 -34.17
C GLN A 446 -10.01 -13.12 -32.80
N ARG A 447 -9.56 -13.90 -31.82
CA ARG A 447 -10.21 -13.99 -30.51
C ARG A 447 -9.19 -14.20 -29.39
N PRO A 448 -8.75 -13.12 -28.75
CA PRO A 448 -7.89 -13.22 -27.58
C PRO A 448 -8.66 -13.80 -26.39
N ALA A 449 -7.93 -14.47 -25.50
CA ALA A 449 -8.47 -14.98 -24.26
C ALA A 449 -8.72 -13.86 -23.24
N ARG A 450 -9.47 -14.19 -22.22
CA ARG A 450 -9.59 -13.34 -21.02
C ARG A 450 -8.23 -13.22 -20.35
N HIS A 451 -7.90 -12.02 -19.98
CA HIS A 451 -6.65 -11.71 -19.31
C HIS A 451 -6.88 -10.76 -18.14
N MET A 452 -6.32 -11.11 -17.00
CA MET A 452 -6.20 -10.19 -15.86
C MET A 452 -4.78 -9.63 -15.87
N ASN A 453 -4.65 -8.31 -16.02
CA ASN A 453 -3.34 -7.67 -16.09
C ASN A 453 -3.37 -6.27 -15.48
N SER A 454 -2.87 -6.16 -14.26
CA SER A 454 -2.71 -4.88 -13.57
C SER A 454 -1.71 -3.95 -14.26
N THR A 455 -0.69 -4.50 -14.92
CA THR A 455 0.31 -3.72 -15.66
C THR A 455 -0.30 -2.93 -16.82
N SER A 456 -1.24 -3.53 -17.54
CA SER A 456 -1.98 -2.86 -18.62
C SER A 456 -2.78 -1.67 -18.12
N TYR A 457 -3.31 -1.77 -16.93
CA TYR A 457 -4.03 -0.69 -16.29
C TYR A 457 -3.13 0.53 -16.07
N PHE A 458 -1.99 0.37 -15.43
CA PHE A 458 -1.04 1.47 -15.21
C PHE A 458 -0.56 2.09 -16.52
N TYR A 459 -0.25 1.27 -17.51
CA TYR A 459 0.14 1.75 -18.82
C TYR A 459 -0.94 2.63 -19.48
N ASN A 460 -2.20 2.23 -19.37
CA ASN A 460 -3.29 2.94 -19.99
C ASN A 460 -3.62 4.26 -19.28
N HIS A 461 -3.37 4.36 -17.99
CA HIS A 461 -3.84 5.43 -17.13
C HIS A 461 -2.74 6.37 -16.66
N SER A 462 -1.48 5.97 -16.78
CA SER A 462 -0.33 6.78 -16.40
C SER A 462 0.40 7.33 -17.60
N SER A 463 0.51 8.65 -17.71
CA SER A 463 1.28 9.30 -18.79
C SER A 463 2.78 9.01 -18.68
N GLN A 464 3.29 8.74 -17.51
CA GLN A 464 4.72 8.44 -17.31
C GLN A 464 5.16 7.10 -17.92
N TRP A 465 4.24 6.23 -18.25
CA TRP A 465 4.50 4.91 -18.84
C TRP A 465 4.29 4.86 -20.35
N ARG A 466 3.91 5.98 -20.98
CA ARG A 466 3.59 6.05 -22.40
C ARG A 466 4.74 6.63 -23.21
N TYR A 467 5.88 6.01 -23.16
CA TYR A 467 7.02 6.44 -23.96
C TYR A 467 7.42 5.48 -25.09
N GLU A 468 6.72 4.37 -25.24
CA GLU A 468 6.87 3.53 -26.40
C GLU A 468 6.16 4.15 -27.60
N THR A 469 6.88 4.26 -28.70
CA THR A 469 6.36 4.80 -29.95
C THR A 469 6.02 3.70 -30.96
N VAL A 470 6.19 2.45 -30.58
CA VAL A 470 5.99 1.29 -31.47
C VAL A 470 4.50 1.07 -31.70
N THR A 471 4.14 0.91 -32.97
CA THR A 471 2.76 0.61 -33.36
C THR A 471 2.46 -0.90 -33.30
N ALA A 472 1.18 -1.23 -33.26
CA ALA A 472 0.76 -2.63 -33.26
C ALA A 472 1.18 -3.36 -34.54
N GLU A 473 1.18 -2.68 -35.68
CA GLU A 473 1.58 -3.26 -36.97
C GLU A 473 3.05 -3.68 -37.00
N GLU A 474 3.91 -3.01 -36.26
CA GLU A 474 5.34 -3.34 -36.16
C GLU A 474 5.59 -4.58 -35.33
N LEU A 475 4.70 -4.87 -34.39
CA LEU A 475 4.84 -5.96 -33.41
C LEU A 475 4.09 -7.24 -33.78
N LEU A 476 3.05 -7.14 -34.60
CA LEU A 476 2.26 -8.31 -34.98
C LEU A 476 2.99 -9.19 -35.98
N SER A 477 2.63 -10.49 -35.95
CA SER A 477 3.10 -11.48 -36.92
C SER A 477 2.94 -10.96 -38.35
N PRO A 478 3.91 -11.21 -39.25
CA PRO A 478 3.77 -10.88 -40.67
C PRO A 478 2.54 -11.50 -41.32
N MET A 479 2.02 -12.59 -40.74
CA MET A 479 0.83 -13.29 -41.22
C MET A 479 -0.49 -12.71 -40.71
N ALA A 480 -0.43 -11.80 -39.77
CA ALA A 480 -1.63 -11.16 -39.23
C ALA A 480 -2.26 -10.23 -40.29
N ASP A 481 -3.58 -10.15 -40.28
CA ASP A 481 -4.32 -9.14 -41.04
C ASP A 481 -4.16 -7.80 -40.35
N LYS A 482 -3.09 -7.10 -40.70
CA LYS A 482 -2.72 -5.83 -40.09
C LYS A 482 -3.78 -4.74 -40.23
N SER A 483 -4.68 -4.84 -41.21
CA SER A 483 -5.77 -3.88 -41.39
C SER A 483 -6.77 -3.88 -40.23
N ARG A 484 -6.85 -5.00 -39.50
CA ARG A 484 -7.72 -5.12 -38.30
C ARG A 484 -7.08 -4.60 -37.03
N TYR A 485 -5.79 -4.43 -37.03
CA TYR A 485 -5.00 -4.17 -35.83
C TYR A 485 -4.09 -2.95 -35.98
N SER A 486 -4.46 -2.03 -36.84
CA SER A 486 -3.76 -0.76 -36.99
C SER A 486 -3.96 0.11 -35.75
N GLY A 487 -2.93 0.82 -35.34
CA GLY A 487 -2.99 1.80 -34.26
C GLY A 487 -2.11 1.48 -33.06
N HIS A 488 -2.39 2.15 -31.95
CA HIS A 488 -1.63 2.01 -30.73
C HIS A 488 -2.05 0.77 -29.92
N LEU A 489 -1.13 0.24 -29.13
CA LEU A 489 -1.38 -0.96 -28.30
C LEU A 489 -2.57 -0.80 -27.34
N ILE A 490 -2.81 0.41 -26.87
CA ILE A 490 -4.00 0.76 -26.06
C ILE A 490 -5.30 0.41 -26.79
N ASP A 491 -5.36 0.56 -28.11
CA ASP A 491 -6.57 0.28 -28.89
C ASP A 491 -7.02 -1.18 -28.77
N PHE A 492 -6.08 -2.10 -28.54
CA PHE A 492 -6.41 -3.52 -28.33
C PHE A 492 -6.99 -3.79 -26.95
N ASN A 493 -6.47 -3.14 -25.92
CA ASN A 493 -7.04 -3.23 -24.57
C ASN A 493 -8.46 -2.68 -24.54
N VAL A 494 -8.67 -1.55 -25.20
CA VAL A 494 -10.00 -0.97 -25.36
C VAL A 494 -10.98 -1.89 -26.08
N ARG A 495 -10.51 -2.49 -27.16
CA ARG A 495 -11.32 -3.42 -27.93
C ARG A 495 -11.66 -4.66 -27.12
N ALA A 496 -10.67 -5.22 -26.43
CA ALA A 496 -10.84 -6.40 -25.59
C ALA A 496 -11.80 -6.14 -24.42
N GLU A 497 -11.71 -4.96 -23.82
CA GLU A 497 -12.64 -4.54 -22.77
C GLU A 497 -14.07 -4.40 -23.31
N ARG A 498 -14.27 -3.74 -24.44
CA ARG A 498 -15.59 -3.57 -25.05
C ARG A 498 -16.25 -4.90 -25.43
N MET A 499 -15.43 -5.89 -25.79
CA MET A 499 -15.90 -7.23 -26.11
C MET A 499 -16.10 -8.12 -24.88
N GLY A 500 -15.81 -7.62 -23.68
CA GLY A 500 -15.90 -8.37 -22.44
C GLY A 500 -14.84 -9.45 -22.29
N TRP A 501 -13.75 -9.34 -23.03
CA TRP A 501 -12.64 -10.29 -22.97
C TRP A 501 -11.63 -9.96 -21.88
N LEU A 502 -11.45 -8.69 -21.59
CA LEU A 502 -10.79 -8.26 -20.35
C LEU A 502 -11.86 -8.19 -19.28
N PRO A 503 -11.80 -9.01 -18.23
CA PRO A 503 -12.58 -8.75 -17.04
C PRO A 503 -11.92 -7.57 -16.34
N SER A 504 -12.19 -6.37 -16.83
CA SER A 504 -11.86 -5.17 -16.14
C SER A 504 -10.58 -5.20 -15.32
N ALA A 505 -9.51 -4.79 -15.90
CA ALA A 505 -8.74 -3.87 -15.12
C ALA A 505 -9.71 -2.76 -14.69
N PRO A 506 -9.71 -2.40 -13.49
CA PRO A 506 -10.90 -2.01 -12.87
C PRO A 506 -11.46 -0.90 -13.67
N GLN A 507 -12.55 -1.22 -14.30
CA GLN A 507 -13.07 -0.26 -13.58
C GLN A 507 -13.33 0.95 -14.33
N LEU A 508 -12.72 1.17 -15.36
CA LEU A 508 -13.07 2.33 -16.13
C LEU A 508 -14.19 2.04 -17.11
N GLY A 509 -14.55 0.77 -17.30
CA GLY A 509 -15.70 0.37 -18.13
C GLY A 509 -15.82 1.13 -19.43
N THR A 510 -14.80 1.93 -19.74
CA THR A 510 -14.78 2.92 -20.79
C THR A 510 -13.42 2.94 -21.42
N ASN A 511 -13.43 3.14 -22.68
CA ASN A 511 -12.27 3.23 -23.54
C ASN A 511 -11.24 4.22 -22.99
N PRO A 512 -10.05 3.80 -22.49
CA PRO A 512 -9.02 4.71 -22.03
C PRO A 512 -8.58 5.72 -23.09
N LEU A 513 -8.61 5.32 -24.34
CA LEU A 513 -8.31 6.23 -25.45
C LEU A 513 -9.39 7.30 -25.62
N TYR A 514 -10.66 6.94 -25.39
CA TYR A 514 -11.74 7.91 -25.34
C TYR A 514 -11.53 8.91 -24.20
N ILE A 515 -11.22 8.40 -23.00
CA ILE A 515 -10.91 9.25 -21.83
C ILE A 515 -9.74 10.20 -22.16
N ALA A 516 -8.66 9.70 -22.74
CA ALA A 516 -7.51 10.52 -23.09
C ALA A 516 -7.87 11.64 -24.08
N ARG A 517 -8.66 11.34 -25.09
CA ARG A 517 -9.10 12.32 -26.11
C ARG A 517 -10.10 13.35 -25.54
N GLU A 518 -11.03 12.91 -24.71
CA GLU A 518 -11.99 13.84 -24.11
C GLU A 518 -11.33 14.73 -23.03
N ALA A 519 -10.37 14.19 -22.31
CA ALA A 519 -9.54 14.96 -21.39
C ALA A 519 -8.75 16.06 -22.13
N GLU A 520 -8.09 15.70 -23.23
CA GLU A 520 -7.36 16.65 -24.07
C GLU A 520 -8.27 17.77 -24.60
N LYS A 521 -9.45 17.42 -25.12
CA LYS A 521 -10.44 18.41 -25.58
C LYS A 521 -10.93 19.33 -24.45
N SER A 522 -10.95 18.82 -23.24
CA SER A 522 -11.39 19.55 -22.05
C SER A 522 -10.26 20.33 -21.37
N GLY A 523 -9.05 20.26 -21.89
CA GLY A 523 -7.86 20.84 -21.25
C GLY A 523 -7.48 20.20 -19.93
N MET A 524 -7.87 18.94 -19.72
CA MET A 524 -7.63 18.16 -18.49
C MET A 524 -6.61 17.07 -18.75
N THR A 525 -6.02 16.55 -17.66
CA THR A 525 -5.31 15.28 -17.74
C THR A 525 -6.31 14.11 -17.84
N PRO A 526 -5.92 12.93 -18.34
CA PRO A 526 -6.81 11.76 -18.35
C PRO A 526 -7.30 11.37 -16.96
N VAL A 527 -6.47 11.55 -15.94
CA VAL A 527 -6.84 11.27 -14.55
C VAL A 527 -7.92 12.23 -14.08
N ASP A 528 -7.73 13.52 -14.29
CA ASP A 528 -8.69 14.53 -13.87
C ASP A 528 -10.06 14.36 -14.53
N TYR A 529 -10.03 14.02 -15.81
CA TYR A 529 -11.25 13.72 -16.55
C TYR A 529 -11.95 12.48 -16.02
N THR A 530 -11.18 11.47 -15.64
CA THR A 530 -11.70 10.24 -15.05
C THR A 530 -12.36 10.51 -13.69
N VAL A 531 -11.66 11.21 -12.81
CA VAL A 531 -12.18 11.61 -11.50
C VAL A 531 -13.48 12.40 -11.64
N LYS A 532 -13.48 13.40 -12.51
CA LYS A 532 -14.69 14.18 -12.80
C LYS A 532 -15.82 13.29 -13.30
N SER A 533 -15.54 12.40 -14.24
CA SER A 533 -16.53 11.53 -14.84
C SER A 533 -17.10 10.50 -13.85
N LEU A 534 -16.28 9.98 -12.95
CA LEU A 534 -16.71 9.09 -11.87
C LEU A 534 -17.64 9.83 -10.91
N LYS A 535 -17.27 11.05 -10.53
CA LYS A 535 -18.06 11.90 -9.65
C LYS A 535 -19.42 12.25 -10.25
N GLU A 536 -19.45 12.57 -11.53
CA GLU A 536 -20.68 12.89 -12.24
C GLU A 536 -21.53 11.65 -12.58
N GLY A 537 -21.06 10.45 -12.26
CA GLY A 537 -21.71 9.19 -12.61
C GLY A 537 -21.75 8.92 -14.12
N SER A 538 -20.92 9.60 -14.90
CA SER A 538 -20.88 9.49 -16.35
C SER A 538 -20.09 8.29 -16.84
N ILE A 539 -19.36 7.62 -15.97
CA ILE A 539 -18.68 6.36 -16.27
C ILE A 539 -19.63 5.20 -15.96
N ARG A 540 -20.06 4.55 -17.01
CA ARG A 540 -21.04 3.46 -16.97
C ARG A 540 -20.67 2.36 -15.98
N PHE A 541 -19.39 2.08 -15.81
CA PHE A 541 -18.92 1.06 -14.91
C PHE A 541 -19.31 1.33 -13.44
N ALA A 542 -19.10 2.53 -12.95
CA ALA A 542 -19.46 2.90 -11.58
C ALA A 542 -20.97 2.72 -11.33
N ALA A 543 -21.79 3.13 -12.30
CA ALA A 543 -23.23 2.98 -12.23
C ALA A 543 -23.70 1.51 -12.26
N GLU A 544 -23.14 0.70 -13.16
CA GLU A 544 -23.51 -0.72 -13.32
C GLU A 544 -23.05 -1.58 -12.15
N ARG A 545 -21.89 -1.28 -11.55
CA ARG A 545 -21.33 -2.04 -10.44
C ARG A 545 -21.80 -1.54 -9.08
N LYS A 546 -22.60 -0.47 -9.03
CA LYS A 546 -23.03 0.18 -7.78
C LYS A 546 -21.85 0.52 -6.86
N LEU A 547 -20.72 0.87 -7.47
CA LEU A 547 -19.57 1.32 -6.71
C LEU A 547 -19.89 2.65 -6.07
N ASN A 548 -19.44 2.83 -4.84
CA ASN A 548 -19.41 4.13 -4.23
C ASN A 548 -18.42 5.00 -5.01
N THR A 549 -18.92 6.02 -5.69
CA THR A 549 -18.10 6.93 -6.50
C THR A 549 -17.08 7.69 -5.65
N GLU A 550 -17.38 7.94 -4.39
CA GLU A 550 -16.47 8.60 -3.46
C GLU A 550 -15.27 7.71 -3.12
N GLU A 551 -15.49 6.45 -2.80
CA GLU A 551 -14.40 5.50 -2.52
C GLU A 551 -13.49 5.32 -3.74
N THR A 552 -14.08 5.16 -4.91
CA THR A 552 -13.31 5.00 -6.15
C THR A 552 -12.48 6.24 -6.47
N VAL A 553 -13.00 7.41 -6.21
CA VAL A 553 -12.29 8.67 -6.44
C VAL A 553 -11.17 8.86 -5.42
N GLN A 554 -11.37 8.46 -4.18
CA GLN A 554 -10.32 8.53 -3.16
C GLN A 554 -9.13 7.65 -3.51
N GLU A 555 -9.35 6.45 -4.01
CA GLU A 555 -8.27 5.58 -4.50
C GLU A 555 -7.46 6.24 -5.63
N TRP A 556 -8.08 7.05 -6.45
CA TRP A 556 -7.43 7.75 -7.54
C TRP A 556 -6.70 9.03 -7.14
N GLU A 557 -7.16 9.70 -6.11
CA GLU A 557 -6.50 10.91 -5.59
C GLU A 557 -5.23 10.59 -4.82
N ILE A 558 -5.19 9.43 -4.18
CA ILE A 558 -4.02 8.96 -3.42
C ILE A 558 -2.94 8.40 -4.38
N GLY A 559 -3.32 7.83 -5.51
CA GLY A 559 -2.41 7.34 -6.56
C GLY A 559 -2.05 8.45 -7.55
#